data_86dc23ce13a53adeb9411ccf1dd1f384
#
_entry.id   86dc23ce13a53adeb9411ccf1dd1f384
#
_cell.length_a   1.000
_cell.length_b   1.000
_cell.length_c   1.000
_cell.angle_alpha   90.00
_cell.angle_beta   90.00
_cell.angle_gamma   90.00
#
_symmetry.space_group_name_H-M   'P 1'
#
loop_
_entity.id
_entity.type
_entity.pdbx_description
1 polymer ?
#
loop_
_entity_poly.entity_id
_entity_poly.type
_entity_poly.pdbx_seq_one_letter_code
_entity_poly.pdbx_strand_id
1 'polypeptide(L)'
;SNFKEGLSVLEYFTSTHGARKGLADTALKTASSGYLTRRLVDVAQDAVIRELDCKTNNGVIVEEIVESGNITSPLTERILGRTPVDNIIDENEQTIVNAGEIISEKHLDPISKLGIRSLKIRSVLTCETENGICSICYGRDLARGTPVNVGEAVGIIAAQSIGEPGTQLTMRTFHIGGAASSSVEQSNSQAPIDGKLKFENIKLIEDKF
;
A
#
# COMPACT_ATOMS: atom_id res chain seq x y z
N SER A 1 11.48 5.74 36.23
CA SER A 1 10.54 6.61 37.00
C SER A 1 9.11 6.23 36.71
N ASN A 2 8.26 6.24 37.74
CA ASN A 2 6.84 5.94 37.66
C ASN A 2 6.05 7.20 37.98
N PHE A 3 5.24 7.66 37.05
CA PHE A 3 4.40 8.86 37.26
C PHE A 3 3.43 8.74 38.45
N LYS A 4 3.01 7.53 38.80
CA LYS A 4 2.12 7.27 39.94
C LYS A 4 2.79 7.51 41.29
N GLU A 5 4.09 7.28 41.38
CA GLU A 5 4.92 7.48 42.59
C GLU A 5 5.49 8.88 42.66
N GLY A 6 5.38 9.65 41.59
CA GLY A 6 5.98 10.97 41.45
C GLY A 6 7.40 10.93 40.88
N LEU A 7 7.93 12.09 40.56
CA LEU A 7 9.26 12.28 39.99
C LEU A 7 10.14 13.05 40.98
N SER A 8 11.40 12.65 41.09
CA SER A 8 12.41 13.44 41.76
C SER A 8 12.76 14.68 40.91
N VAL A 9 13.33 15.72 41.52
CA VAL A 9 13.72 16.96 40.83
C VAL A 9 14.67 16.67 39.67
N LEU A 10 15.60 15.75 39.85
CA LEU A 10 16.55 15.34 38.81
C LEU A 10 15.88 14.61 37.64
N GLU A 11 14.97 13.72 37.92
CA GLU A 11 14.20 13.01 36.89
C GLU A 11 13.30 13.96 36.08
N TYR A 12 12.67 14.92 36.77
CA TYR A 12 11.91 15.98 36.10
C TYR A 12 12.81 16.82 35.17
N PHE A 13 13.98 17.23 35.64
CA PHE A 13 14.92 17.99 34.82
C PHE A 13 15.38 17.23 33.58
N THR A 14 15.74 15.94 33.71
CA THR A 14 16.12 15.09 32.57
C THR A 14 14.95 14.88 31.61
N SER A 15 13.74 14.72 32.10
CA SER A 15 12.53 14.58 31.30
C SER A 15 12.25 15.86 30.49
N THR A 16 12.42 17.03 31.07
CA THR A 16 12.24 18.31 30.36
C THR A 16 13.27 18.52 29.25
N HIS A 17 14.51 18.03 29.44
CA HIS A 17 15.53 18.07 28.39
C HIS A 17 15.14 17.20 27.19
N GLY A 18 14.66 15.97 27.45
CA GLY A 18 14.11 15.08 26.41
C GLY A 18 12.92 15.69 25.67
N ALA A 19 12.00 16.31 26.42
CA ALA A 19 10.84 16.99 25.84
C ALA A 19 11.24 18.16 24.92
N ARG A 20 12.19 18.99 25.33
CA ARG A 20 12.69 20.11 24.50
C ARG A 20 13.36 19.61 23.21
N LYS A 21 14.18 18.56 23.31
CA LYS A 21 14.81 17.95 22.13
C LYS A 21 13.75 17.43 21.16
N GLY A 22 12.74 16.73 21.65
CA GLY A 22 11.65 16.22 20.82
C GLY A 22 10.84 17.32 20.14
N LEU A 23 10.57 18.44 20.80
CA LEU A 23 9.91 19.60 20.18
C LEU A 23 10.74 20.18 19.02
N ALA A 24 12.05 20.31 19.21
CA ALA A 24 12.96 20.77 18.16
C ALA A 24 13.00 19.79 16.98
N ASP A 25 13.11 18.49 17.24
CA ASP A 25 13.11 17.45 16.22
C ASP A 25 11.79 17.43 15.42
N THR A 26 10.66 17.63 16.08
CA THR A 26 9.34 17.72 15.42
C THR A 26 9.29 18.91 14.46
N ALA A 27 9.74 20.06 14.88
CA ALA A 27 9.77 21.26 14.04
C ALA A 27 10.62 21.07 12.77
N LEU A 28 11.80 20.46 12.90
CA LEU A 28 12.67 20.18 11.76
C LEU A 28 12.09 19.10 10.82
N LYS A 29 11.50 18.04 11.35
CA LYS A 29 10.90 16.97 10.56
C LYS A 29 9.65 17.44 9.79
N THR A 30 8.88 18.37 10.35
CA THR A 30 7.74 18.97 9.66
C THR A 30 8.15 19.66 8.38
N ALA A 31 9.27 20.41 8.40
CA ALA A 31 9.81 21.04 7.21
C ALA A 31 10.23 20.01 6.14
N SER A 32 10.88 18.92 6.54
CA SER A 32 11.26 17.83 5.62
C SER A 32 10.05 17.15 4.98
N SER A 33 8.98 16.90 5.74
CA SER A 33 7.74 16.34 5.22
C SER A 33 7.06 17.29 4.21
N GLY A 34 7.03 18.59 4.50
CA GLY A 34 6.50 19.58 3.58
C GLY A 34 7.30 19.67 2.28
N TYR A 35 8.62 19.60 2.36
CA TYR A 35 9.48 19.57 1.19
C TYR A 35 9.28 18.30 0.33
N LEU A 36 9.14 17.13 0.97
CA LEU A 36 8.83 15.88 0.27
C LEU A 36 7.50 15.99 -0.47
N THR A 37 6.45 16.50 0.20
CA THR A 37 5.13 16.68 -0.42
C THR A 37 5.20 17.58 -1.64
N ARG A 38 5.91 18.69 -1.55
CA ARG A 38 6.10 19.60 -2.68
C ARG A 38 6.78 18.91 -3.86
N ARG A 39 7.85 18.15 -3.62
CA ARG A 39 8.55 17.41 -4.67
C ARG A 39 7.67 16.34 -5.30
N LEU A 40 6.85 15.65 -4.52
CA LEU A 40 5.88 14.67 -5.04
C LEU A 40 4.84 15.35 -5.94
N VAL A 41 4.33 16.52 -5.55
CA VAL A 41 3.40 17.29 -6.36
C VAL A 41 4.06 17.74 -7.67
N ASP A 42 5.27 18.28 -7.62
CA ASP A 42 6.01 18.76 -8.80
C ASP A 42 6.22 17.63 -9.84
N VAL A 43 6.45 16.40 -9.39
CA VAL A 43 6.63 15.23 -10.28
C VAL A 43 5.29 14.67 -10.77
N ALA A 44 4.28 14.64 -9.91
CA ALA A 44 3.01 13.95 -10.19
C ALA A 44 1.93 14.85 -10.81
N GLN A 45 2.17 16.16 -10.96
CA GLN A 45 1.15 17.12 -11.44
C GLN A 45 0.63 16.80 -12.86
N ASP A 46 1.45 16.16 -13.70
CA ASP A 46 1.08 15.81 -15.07
C ASP A 46 0.23 14.53 -15.15
N ALA A 47 0.11 13.80 -14.05
CA ALA A 47 -0.72 12.60 -13.97
C ALA A 47 -2.21 13.00 -13.79
N VAL A 48 -2.85 13.35 -14.91
CA VAL A 48 -4.25 13.76 -15.01
C VAL A 48 -5.00 12.74 -15.86
N ILE A 49 -6.25 12.48 -15.54
CA ILE A 49 -7.11 11.62 -16.36
C ILE A 49 -7.52 12.38 -17.62
N ARG A 50 -7.02 11.91 -18.79
CA ARG A 50 -7.24 12.62 -20.07
C ARG A 50 -8.25 11.95 -20.98
N GLU A 51 -8.39 10.65 -20.91
CA GLU A 51 -9.28 9.87 -21.76
C GLU A 51 -9.97 8.75 -20.99
N LEU A 52 -11.00 8.17 -21.56
CA LEU A 52 -11.73 7.08 -20.93
C LEU A 52 -10.94 5.78 -21.01
N ASP A 53 -10.41 5.40 -22.17
CA ASP A 53 -9.73 4.14 -22.40
C ASP A 53 -8.63 4.25 -23.44
N CYS A 54 -7.40 3.88 -23.08
CA CYS A 54 -6.26 3.79 -23.99
C CYS A 54 -6.20 2.46 -24.78
N LYS A 55 -7.14 1.54 -24.53
CA LYS A 55 -7.27 0.22 -25.20
C LYS A 55 -6.04 -0.67 -25.14
N THR A 56 -5.16 -0.47 -24.16
CA THR A 56 -3.98 -1.32 -23.99
C THR A 56 -4.35 -2.72 -23.51
N ASN A 57 -3.62 -3.72 -24.00
CA ASN A 57 -3.68 -5.11 -23.49
C ASN A 57 -2.58 -5.39 -22.47
N ASN A 58 -1.80 -4.37 -22.14
CA ASN A 58 -0.76 -4.47 -21.13
C ASN A 58 -1.35 -4.30 -19.73
N GLY A 59 -0.82 -5.06 -18.78
CA GLY A 59 -1.27 -5.02 -17.40
C GLY A 59 -0.21 -5.55 -16.45
N VAL A 60 -0.48 -5.40 -15.16
CA VAL A 60 0.38 -5.90 -14.09
C VAL A 60 -0.29 -7.14 -13.47
N ILE A 61 0.49 -8.17 -13.22
CA ILE A 61 0.03 -9.36 -12.50
C ILE A 61 0.02 -9.01 -11.01
N VAL A 62 -1.13 -9.20 -10.38
CA VAL A 62 -1.33 -9.00 -8.95
C VAL A 62 -1.60 -10.35 -8.29
N GLU A 63 -0.86 -10.63 -7.22
CA GLU A 63 -0.95 -11.85 -6.42
C GLU A 63 -1.26 -11.50 -4.97
N GLU A 64 -1.74 -12.46 -4.20
CA GLU A 64 -1.89 -12.31 -2.76
C GLU A 64 -0.51 -12.14 -2.09
N ILE A 65 -0.43 -11.30 -1.06
CA ILE A 65 0.81 -11.13 -0.29
C ILE A 65 0.78 -12.09 0.90
N VAL A 66 1.73 -13.03 0.90
CA VAL A 66 1.91 -13.99 1.97
C VAL A 66 3.22 -13.70 2.69
N GLU A 67 3.16 -13.36 3.97
CA GLU A 67 4.33 -13.13 4.83
C GLU A 67 4.36 -14.17 5.94
N SER A 68 5.47 -14.88 6.07
CA SER A 68 5.65 -15.92 7.10
C SER A 68 4.54 -16.99 7.14
N GLY A 69 3.94 -17.32 5.97
CA GLY A 69 2.87 -18.30 5.86
C GLY A 69 1.46 -17.79 6.18
N ASN A 70 1.32 -16.53 6.54
CA ASN A 70 0.03 -15.87 6.73
C ASN A 70 -0.27 -14.92 5.57
N ILE A 71 -1.51 -14.90 5.11
CA ILE A 71 -1.97 -13.95 4.09
C ILE A 71 -2.11 -12.59 4.76
N THR A 72 -1.19 -11.67 4.43
CA THR A 72 -1.19 -10.28 4.94
C THR A 72 -2.18 -9.41 4.14
N SER A 73 -2.25 -9.61 2.83
CA SER A 73 -3.19 -8.90 1.96
C SER A 73 -3.78 -9.89 0.95
N PRO A 74 -5.07 -10.21 1.07
CA PRO A 74 -5.75 -11.12 0.14
C PRO A 74 -5.87 -10.48 -1.25
N LEU A 75 -5.94 -11.31 -2.29
CA LEU A 75 -6.07 -10.85 -3.67
C LEU A 75 -7.30 -9.95 -3.85
N THR A 76 -8.40 -10.26 -3.19
CA THR A 76 -9.68 -9.54 -3.28
C THR A 76 -9.58 -8.06 -2.91
N GLU A 77 -8.80 -7.72 -1.88
CA GLU A 77 -8.55 -6.32 -1.49
C GLU A 77 -7.71 -5.57 -2.52
N ARG A 78 -6.79 -6.27 -3.17
CA ARG A 78 -5.86 -5.67 -4.13
C ARG A 78 -6.47 -5.42 -5.50
N ILE A 79 -7.48 -6.20 -5.88
CA ILE A 79 -8.17 -6.08 -7.19
C ILE A 79 -9.42 -5.22 -7.12
N LEU A 80 -9.96 -4.96 -5.93
CA LEU A 80 -11.15 -4.12 -5.76
C LEU A 80 -10.96 -2.73 -6.39
N GLY A 81 -11.90 -2.34 -7.23
CA GLY A 81 -11.85 -1.05 -7.94
C GLY A 81 -10.86 -1.01 -9.11
N ARG A 82 -10.19 -2.13 -9.43
CA ARG A 82 -9.32 -2.27 -10.60
C ARG A 82 -10.07 -2.90 -11.77
N THR A 83 -9.47 -2.83 -12.93
CA THR A 83 -10.03 -3.35 -14.18
C THR A 83 -9.19 -4.51 -14.67
N PRO A 84 -9.76 -5.70 -14.91
CA PRO A 84 -9.01 -6.82 -15.46
C PRO A 84 -8.68 -6.58 -16.94
N VAL A 85 -7.56 -7.13 -17.40
CA VAL A 85 -7.15 -7.12 -18.82
C VAL A 85 -7.95 -8.13 -19.61
N ASP A 86 -8.15 -9.32 -19.02
CA ASP A 86 -8.85 -10.44 -19.63
C ASP A 86 -10.18 -10.71 -18.91
N ASN A 87 -11.12 -11.39 -19.57
CA ASN A 87 -12.37 -11.78 -18.94
C ASN A 87 -12.11 -12.76 -17.80
N ILE A 88 -12.75 -12.56 -16.67
CA ILE A 88 -12.74 -13.51 -15.55
C ILE A 88 -13.92 -14.45 -15.75
N ILE A 89 -13.61 -15.74 -15.96
CA ILE A 89 -14.59 -16.80 -16.30
C ILE A 89 -14.65 -17.79 -15.14
N ASP A 90 -15.87 -18.23 -14.81
CA ASP A 90 -16.11 -19.29 -13.84
C ASP A 90 -15.86 -20.68 -14.44
N GLU A 91 -15.81 -21.73 -13.61
CA GLU A 91 -15.70 -23.14 -14.02
C GLU A 91 -16.82 -23.59 -14.98
N ASN A 92 -17.95 -22.91 -14.98
CA ASN A 92 -19.11 -23.14 -15.85
C ASN A 92 -19.09 -22.30 -17.14
N GLU A 93 -17.94 -21.72 -17.52
CA GLU A 93 -17.79 -20.82 -18.67
C GLU A 93 -18.66 -19.54 -18.60
N GLN A 94 -19.16 -19.19 -17.42
CA GLN A 94 -19.88 -17.94 -17.23
C GLN A 94 -18.91 -16.81 -16.92
N THR A 95 -19.04 -15.71 -17.62
CA THR A 95 -18.21 -14.51 -17.39
C THR A 95 -18.68 -13.80 -16.12
N ILE A 96 -17.81 -13.71 -15.12
CA ILE A 96 -18.04 -12.99 -13.87
C ILE A 96 -17.78 -11.50 -14.06
N VAL A 97 -16.67 -11.16 -14.72
CA VAL A 97 -16.27 -9.77 -15.01
C VAL A 97 -15.73 -9.73 -16.44
N ASN A 98 -16.21 -8.79 -17.23
CA ASN A 98 -15.68 -8.57 -18.57
C ASN A 98 -14.38 -7.79 -18.55
N ALA A 99 -13.53 -8.00 -19.55
CA ALA A 99 -12.35 -7.17 -19.77
C ALA A 99 -12.77 -5.70 -19.90
N GLY A 100 -12.08 -4.80 -19.19
CA GLY A 100 -12.41 -3.37 -19.18
C GLY A 100 -13.54 -2.96 -18.21
N GLU A 101 -14.17 -3.89 -17.51
CA GLU A 101 -15.15 -3.62 -16.47
C GLU A 101 -14.49 -3.49 -15.09
N ILE A 102 -14.94 -2.54 -14.26
CA ILE A 102 -14.39 -2.35 -12.92
C ILE A 102 -14.87 -3.44 -11.98
N ILE A 103 -13.95 -4.10 -11.30
CA ILE A 103 -14.24 -5.07 -10.26
C ILE A 103 -14.86 -4.35 -9.06
N SER A 104 -16.13 -4.63 -8.80
CA SER A 104 -16.89 -4.11 -7.66
C SER A 104 -16.99 -5.17 -6.56
N GLU A 105 -17.51 -4.77 -5.40
CA GLU A 105 -17.72 -5.64 -4.24
C GLU A 105 -18.55 -6.90 -4.58
N LYS A 106 -19.48 -6.78 -5.54
CA LYS A 106 -20.34 -7.90 -5.98
C LYS A 106 -19.55 -9.03 -6.66
N HIS A 107 -18.42 -8.71 -7.25
CA HIS A 107 -17.57 -9.67 -7.98
C HIS A 107 -16.55 -10.38 -7.07
N LEU A 108 -16.31 -9.85 -5.85
CA LEU A 108 -15.29 -10.39 -4.96
C LEU A 108 -15.61 -11.80 -4.46
N ASP A 109 -16.86 -12.04 -4.05
CA ASP A 109 -17.30 -13.35 -3.54
C ASP A 109 -17.16 -14.46 -4.59
N PRO A 110 -17.63 -14.29 -5.85
CA PRO A 110 -17.39 -15.24 -6.91
C PRO A 110 -15.90 -15.48 -7.21
N ILE A 111 -15.10 -14.40 -7.29
CA ILE A 111 -13.66 -14.50 -7.57
C ILE A 111 -12.93 -15.26 -6.44
N SER A 112 -13.28 -14.99 -5.19
CA SER A 112 -12.71 -15.70 -4.03
C SER A 112 -13.02 -17.19 -4.05
N LYS A 113 -14.20 -17.59 -4.48
CA LYS A 113 -14.60 -19.01 -4.58
C LYS A 113 -13.83 -19.77 -5.66
N LEU A 114 -13.40 -19.09 -6.72
CA LEU A 114 -12.58 -19.68 -7.78
C LEU A 114 -11.15 -20.03 -7.33
N GLY A 115 -10.71 -19.54 -6.18
CA GLY A 115 -9.35 -19.79 -5.67
C GLY A 115 -8.24 -19.24 -6.56
N ILE A 116 -8.52 -18.20 -7.34
CA ILE A 116 -7.54 -17.54 -8.21
C ILE A 116 -6.49 -16.87 -7.31
N ARG A 117 -5.22 -17.20 -7.53
CA ARG A 117 -4.11 -16.63 -6.75
C ARG A 117 -3.44 -15.43 -7.41
N SER A 118 -3.58 -15.29 -8.72
CA SER A 118 -3.00 -14.19 -9.49
C SER A 118 -3.98 -13.72 -10.57
N LEU A 119 -4.03 -12.42 -10.79
CA LEU A 119 -4.88 -11.81 -11.80
C LEU A 119 -4.12 -10.70 -12.52
N LYS A 120 -4.26 -10.63 -13.85
CA LYS A 120 -3.69 -9.56 -14.66
C LYS A 120 -4.68 -8.39 -14.70
N ILE A 121 -4.31 -7.27 -14.09
CA ILE A 121 -5.12 -6.06 -14.04
C ILE A 121 -4.48 -4.91 -14.80
N ARG A 122 -5.29 -3.99 -15.29
CA ARG A 122 -4.81 -2.73 -15.87
C ARG A 122 -4.23 -1.85 -14.77
N SER A 123 -3.16 -1.15 -15.10
CA SER A 123 -2.44 -0.29 -14.17
C SER A 123 -2.07 1.03 -14.83
N VAL A 124 -1.93 2.04 -14.00
CA VAL A 124 -1.37 3.34 -14.38
C VAL A 124 0.04 3.21 -14.97
N LEU A 125 0.82 2.22 -14.48
CA LEU A 125 2.20 1.98 -14.93
C LEU A 125 2.30 1.44 -16.36
N THR A 126 1.25 0.78 -16.84
CA THR A 126 1.18 0.18 -18.18
C THR A 126 0.22 0.93 -19.10
N CYS A 127 -0.22 2.11 -18.70
CA CYS A 127 -1.10 2.95 -19.50
C CYS A 127 -0.36 3.52 -20.72
N GLU A 128 -0.98 3.47 -21.89
CA GLU A 128 -0.39 3.93 -23.16
C GLU A 128 -0.92 5.31 -23.59
N THR A 129 -1.61 6.04 -22.71
CA THR A 129 -2.03 7.42 -22.96
C THR A 129 -0.82 8.33 -23.07
N GLU A 130 -0.70 9.10 -24.16
CA GLU A 130 0.50 9.91 -24.46
C GLU A 130 0.83 10.95 -23.37
N ASN A 131 -0.16 11.64 -22.82
CA ASN A 131 0.07 12.65 -21.77
C ASN A 131 -0.97 12.50 -20.67
N GLY A 132 -0.65 11.76 -19.64
CA GLY A 132 -1.57 11.50 -18.53
C GLY A 132 -1.96 10.04 -18.39
N ILE A 133 -3.18 9.78 -17.95
CA ILE A 133 -3.68 8.44 -17.62
C ILE A 133 -5.10 8.30 -18.14
N CYS A 134 -5.51 7.10 -18.55
CA CYS A 134 -6.92 6.83 -18.88
C CYS A 134 -7.71 6.37 -17.64
N SER A 135 -9.01 6.61 -17.66
CA SER A 135 -9.92 6.28 -16.57
C SER A 135 -9.92 4.78 -16.24
N ILE A 136 -9.92 3.92 -17.25
CA ILE A 136 -9.95 2.46 -17.06
C ILE A 136 -8.65 1.93 -16.45
N CYS A 137 -7.47 2.44 -16.82
CA CYS A 137 -6.20 2.05 -16.21
C CYS A 137 -6.08 2.52 -14.76
N TYR A 138 -6.68 3.65 -14.41
CA TYR A 138 -6.75 4.14 -13.05
C TYR A 138 -7.77 3.32 -12.23
N GLY A 139 -8.97 3.14 -12.77
CA GLY A 139 -10.05 2.40 -12.15
C GLY A 139 -11.01 3.28 -11.34
N ARG A 140 -11.35 2.82 -10.13
CA ARG A 140 -12.35 3.45 -9.25
C ARG A 140 -11.76 4.63 -8.49
N ASP A 141 -12.52 5.72 -8.41
CA ASP A 141 -12.28 6.79 -7.44
C ASP A 141 -12.69 6.32 -6.04
N LEU A 142 -11.74 6.28 -5.13
CA LEU A 142 -11.94 5.80 -3.76
C LEU A 142 -12.88 6.69 -2.94
N ALA A 143 -12.97 7.97 -3.27
CA ALA A 143 -13.84 8.90 -2.54
C ALA A 143 -15.30 8.74 -2.90
N ARG A 144 -15.58 8.52 -4.20
CA ARG A 144 -16.95 8.46 -4.74
C ARG A 144 -17.45 7.04 -4.96
N GLY A 145 -16.55 6.06 -5.05
CA GLY A 145 -16.91 4.68 -5.36
C GLY A 145 -17.32 4.42 -6.81
N THR A 146 -17.18 5.39 -7.69
CA THR A 146 -17.51 5.35 -9.12
C THR A 146 -16.22 5.38 -9.96
N PRO A 147 -16.28 5.06 -11.28
CA PRO A 147 -15.13 5.29 -12.16
C PRO A 147 -14.64 6.74 -12.06
N VAL A 148 -13.32 6.93 -12.14
CA VAL A 148 -12.73 8.27 -12.09
C VAL A 148 -13.16 9.10 -13.30
N ASN A 149 -13.43 10.38 -13.08
CA ASN A 149 -13.83 11.30 -14.14
C ASN A 149 -12.62 11.79 -14.96
N VAL A 150 -12.86 12.06 -16.23
CA VAL A 150 -11.89 12.75 -17.09
C VAL A 150 -11.66 14.17 -16.56
N GLY A 151 -10.39 14.59 -16.50
CA GLY A 151 -9.98 15.88 -15.93
C GLY A 151 -9.54 15.82 -14.46
N GLU A 152 -9.69 14.69 -13.78
CA GLU A 152 -9.24 14.53 -12.38
C GLU A 152 -7.72 14.50 -12.30
N ALA A 153 -7.14 15.34 -11.43
CA ALA A 153 -5.69 15.42 -11.18
C ALA A 153 -5.24 14.38 -10.14
N VAL A 154 -5.29 13.11 -10.52
CA VAL A 154 -5.02 11.97 -9.60
C VAL A 154 -3.62 11.97 -9.02
N GLY A 155 -2.63 12.49 -9.76
CA GLY A 155 -1.27 12.61 -9.27
C GLY A 155 -1.12 13.59 -8.11
N ILE A 156 -1.79 14.72 -8.16
CA ILE A 156 -1.81 15.71 -7.07
C ILE A 156 -2.51 15.12 -5.84
N ILE A 157 -3.64 14.44 -6.04
CA ILE A 157 -4.37 13.75 -4.96
C ILE A 157 -3.49 12.71 -4.28
N ALA A 158 -2.77 11.90 -5.07
CA ALA A 158 -1.84 10.92 -4.54
C ALA A 158 -0.69 11.56 -3.74
N ALA A 159 -0.07 12.62 -4.27
CA ALA A 159 1.01 13.33 -3.61
C ALA A 159 0.57 13.94 -2.26
N GLN A 160 -0.61 14.52 -2.23
CA GLN A 160 -1.20 15.09 -1.00
C GLN A 160 -1.56 13.99 0.01
N SER A 161 -2.12 12.87 -0.44
CA SER A 161 -2.48 11.74 0.42
C SER A 161 -1.26 11.05 1.04
N ILE A 162 -0.11 11.07 0.36
CA ILE A 162 1.17 10.58 0.89
C ILE A 162 1.81 11.60 1.83
N GLY A 163 1.70 12.88 1.51
CA GLY A 163 2.35 13.95 2.25
C GLY A 163 1.67 14.33 3.56
N GLU A 164 0.34 14.31 3.60
CA GLU A 164 -0.44 14.66 4.79
C GLU A 164 -0.08 13.79 6.02
N PRO A 165 -0.16 12.45 5.98
CA PRO A 165 0.21 11.62 7.12
C PRO A 165 1.69 11.73 7.49
N GLY A 166 2.58 12.06 6.56
CA GLY A 166 3.98 12.33 6.85
C GLY A 166 4.16 13.44 7.87
N THR A 167 3.39 14.51 7.76
CA THR A 167 3.40 15.62 8.72
C THR A 167 2.81 15.21 10.08
N GLN A 168 1.71 14.45 10.09
CA GLN A 168 1.07 13.95 11.33
C GLN A 168 1.93 12.92 12.05
N LEU A 169 2.58 12.00 11.35
CA LEU A 169 3.49 11.01 11.94
C LEU A 169 4.69 11.67 12.61
N THR A 170 5.24 12.73 12.05
CA THR A 170 6.31 13.49 12.70
C THR A 170 5.86 14.16 13.99
N MET A 171 4.61 14.56 14.11
CA MET A 171 4.05 15.06 15.36
C MET A 171 3.77 13.94 16.38
N ARG A 172 3.32 12.76 15.94
CA ARG A 172 2.97 11.63 16.81
C ARG A 172 4.16 10.89 17.41
N THR A 173 5.31 10.80 16.73
CA THR A 173 6.52 10.14 17.26
C THR A 173 7.03 10.80 18.56
N PHE A 174 6.56 11.98 18.88
CA PHE A 174 6.86 12.67 20.12
C PHE A 174 6.09 12.09 21.33
N HIS A 175 4.89 11.59 21.15
CA HIS A 175 4.06 11.05 22.22
C HIS A 175 4.37 9.57 22.57
N ILE A 176 5.02 8.86 21.69
CA ILE A 176 5.48 7.47 21.92
C ILE A 176 6.95 7.55 22.31
N GLY A 177 7.21 7.89 23.58
CA GLY A 177 8.56 8.01 24.11
C GLY A 177 9.38 6.74 23.89
N GLY A 178 10.27 6.78 22.92
CA GLY A 178 11.50 5.97 22.88
C GLY A 178 11.39 4.44 22.79
N ALA A 179 10.23 3.84 22.63
CA ALA A 179 10.13 2.44 22.28
C ALA A 179 10.30 2.29 20.76
N ALA A 180 11.54 2.25 20.30
CA ALA A 180 11.85 1.69 19.01
C ALA A 180 11.46 0.20 19.05
N SER A 181 10.25 -0.14 18.64
CA SER A 181 9.95 -1.48 18.21
C SER A 181 10.68 -1.68 16.88
N SER A 182 11.95 -2.09 16.96
CA SER A 182 12.52 -2.80 15.84
C SER A 182 11.68 -4.05 15.70
N SER A 183 10.82 -4.11 14.70
CA SER A 183 10.36 -5.39 14.18
C SER A 183 11.63 -6.07 13.66
N VAL A 184 12.25 -6.86 14.53
CA VAL A 184 13.27 -7.79 14.12
C VAL A 184 12.52 -8.74 13.20
N GLU A 185 12.73 -8.62 11.90
CA GLU A 185 12.34 -9.65 10.96
C GLU A 185 12.98 -10.93 11.49
N GLN A 186 12.14 -11.82 12.00
CA GLN A 186 12.60 -13.14 12.42
C GLN A 186 12.99 -13.87 11.13
N SER A 187 14.25 -13.75 10.76
CA SER A 187 14.84 -14.53 9.66
C SER A 187 14.91 -16.03 9.99
N ASN A 188 14.62 -16.40 11.25
CA ASN A 188 14.71 -17.76 11.74
C ASN A 188 13.39 -18.20 12.35
N SER A 189 12.89 -19.35 11.91
CA SER A 189 11.79 -20.05 12.57
C SER A 189 12.38 -21.17 13.44
N GLN A 190 12.20 -21.06 14.77
CA GLN A 190 12.65 -22.09 15.71
C GLN A 190 11.49 -23.03 16.03
N ALA A 191 11.74 -24.33 15.90
CA ALA A 191 10.77 -25.33 16.30
C ALA A 191 10.68 -25.37 17.84
N PRO A 192 9.47 -25.32 18.43
CA PRO A 192 9.28 -25.37 19.88
C PRO A 192 9.53 -26.76 20.48
N ILE A 193 9.65 -27.79 19.66
CA ILE A 193 9.83 -29.18 20.06
C ILE A 193 10.82 -29.87 19.12
N ASP A 194 11.60 -30.83 19.63
CA ASP A 194 12.46 -31.66 18.80
C ASP A 194 11.66 -32.50 17.82
N GLY A 195 12.00 -32.42 16.52
CA GLY A 195 11.27 -33.11 15.46
C GLY A 195 12.08 -33.28 14.19
N LYS A 196 11.54 -34.04 13.23
CA LYS A 196 12.13 -34.20 11.91
C LYS A 196 11.50 -33.16 10.97
N LEU A 197 12.33 -32.32 10.37
CA LEU A 197 11.91 -31.33 9.40
C LEU A 197 11.66 -32.04 8.03
N LYS A 198 10.48 -31.87 7.45
CA LYS A 198 10.15 -32.32 6.10
C LYS A 198 9.77 -31.12 5.27
N PHE A 199 10.43 -30.96 4.14
CA PHE A 199 10.14 -29.88 3.20
C PHE A 199 9.24 -30.40 2.09
N GLU A 200 8.12 -29.72 1.85
CA GLU A 200 7.23 -29.98 0.73
C GLU A 200 7.06 -28.70 -0.09
N ASN A 201 7.12 -28.78 -1.41
CA ASN A 201 6.95 -27.66 -2.35
C ASN A 201 7.95 -26.49 -2.20
N ILE A 202 9.24 -26.79 -1.99
CA ILE A 202 10.28 -25.76 -1.95
C ILE A 202 10.81 -25.52 -3.37
N LYS A 203 10.88 -24.24 -3.76
CA LYS A 203 11.71 -23.78 -4.87
C LYS A 203 13.07 -23.38 -4.32
N LEU A 204 14.09 -24.20 -4.57
CA LEU A 204 15.48 -23.85 -4.26
C LEU A 204 15.98 -22.89 -5.34
N ILE A 205 16.51 -21.74 -4.90
CA ILE A 205 17.24 -20.81 -5.74
C ILE A 205 18.72 -21.06 -5.46
N GLU A 206 19.46 -21.50 -6.46
CA GLU A 206 20.93 -21.56 -6.37
C GLU A 206 21.47 -20.15 -6.57
N ASP A 207 22.12 -19.62 -5.55
CA ASP A 207 22.87 -18.38 -5.63
C ASP A 207 24.18 -18.68 -6.37
N LYS A 208 24.31 -18.12 -7.57
CA LYS A 208 25.57 -18.19 -8.33
C LYS A 208 26.44 -17.03 -7.90
N PHE A 209 27.34 -17.29 -6.95
CA PHE A 209 28.53 -16.48 -6.75
C PHE A 209 29.57 -16.76 -7.83
#